data_58bfd1d2c783142987653433b9e5dd66
#
_entry.id   58bfd1d2c783142987653433b9e5dd66
#
_cell.length_a   1.000
_cell.length_b   1.000
_cell.length_c   1.000
_cell.angle_alpha   90.00
_cell.angle_beta   90.00
_cell.angle_gamma   90.00
#
_symmetry.space_group_name_H-M   'P 1'
#
loop_
_entity.id
_entity.type
_entity.pdbx_description
1 polymer ?
#
loop_
_entity_poly.entity_id
_entity_poly.type
_entity_poly.pdbx_seq_one_letter_code
_entity_poly.pdbx_strand_id
1 'polypeptide(L)' 'MERLDKLLAATGRWSRREVKDLVRQGRVLVDGLPAAAPEQKVEPHG' A
#
# COMPACT_ATOMS: atom_id res chain seq x y z
N MET A 1 5.64 -7.48 -10.27
CA MET A 1 4.89 -7.01 -9.09
C MET A 1 5.67 -5.93 -8.36
N GLU A 2 4.98 -4.92 -7.92
CA GLU A 2 5.59 -3.79 -7.21
C GLU A 2 5.22 -3.82 -5.74
N ARG A 3 6.05 -3.20 -4.92
CA ARG A 3 5.74 -3.07 -3.49
C ARG A 3 4.61 -2.06 -3.33
N LEU A 4 3.68 -2.38 -2.44
CA LEU A 4 2.51 -1.54 -2.20
C LEU A 4 2.89 -0.14 -1.73
N ASP A 5 3.84 -0.04 -0.80
CA ASP A 5 4.29 1.23 -0.29
C ASP A 5 4.88 2.12 -1.39
N LYS A 6 5.59 1.51 -2.33
CA LYS A 6 6.17 2.25 -3.45
C LYS A 6 5.09 2.78 -4.37
N LEU A 7 4.07 1.97 -4.66
CA LEU A 7 2.97 2.38 -5.52
C LEU A 7 2.19 3.54 -4.91
N LEU A 8 1.87 3.44 -3.64
CA LEU A 8 1.11 4.49 -2.97
C LEU A 8 1.92 5.77 -2.80
N ALA A 9 3.19 5.65 -2.47
CA ALA A 9 4.07 6.81 -2.34
C ALA A 9 4.30 7.50 -3.69
N ALA A 10 4.29 6.74 -4.78
CA ALA A 10 4.50 7.29 -6.11
C ALA A 10 3.35 8.18 -6.57
N THR A 11 2.18 8.07 -5.97
CA THR A 11 1.05 8.94 -6.29
C THR A 11 1.26 10.37 -5.80
N GLY A 12 2.20 10.57 -4.88
CA GLY A 12 2.44 11.87 -4.28
C GLY A 12 1.45 12.27 -3.20
N ARG A 13 0.46 11.43 -2.91
CA ARG A 13 -0.57 11.73 -1.92
C ARG A 13 -0.16 11.35 -0.51
N TRP A 14 0.72 10.36 -0.39
CA TRP A 14 1.15 9.85 0.91
C TRP A 14 2.66 9.67 0.91
N SER A 15 3.28 9.90 2.06
CA SER A 15 4.67 9.52 2.27
C SER A 15 4.72 8.04 2.62
N ARG A 16 5.92 7.45 2.57
CA ARG A 16 6.07 6.04 2.94
C ARG A 16 5.66 5.79 4.38
N ARG A 17 5.93 6.76 5.25
CA ARG A 17 5.51 6.66 6.65
C ARG A 17 4.00 6.63 6.76
N GLU A 18 3.32 7.48 6.03
CA GLU A 18 1.87 7.51 6.02
C GLU A 18 1.28 6.21 5.49
N VAL A 19 1.89 5.66 4.44
CA VAL A 19 1.46 4.37 3.89
C VAL A 19 1.58 3.27 4.94
N LYS A 20 2.67 3.25 5.69
CA LYS A 20 2.84 2.28 6.77
C LYS A 20 1.72 2.38 7.78
N ASP A 21 1.39 3.60 8.19
CA ASP A 21 0.33 3.82 9.16
C ASP A 21 -1.03 3.39 8.62
N LEU A 22 -1.30 3.69 7.36
CA LEU A 22 -2.56 3.29 6.73
C LEU A 22 -2.71 1.77 6.68
N VAL A 23 -1.64 1.09 6.29
CA VAL A 23 -1.65 -0.38 6.24
C VAL A 23 -1.85 -0.96 7.64
N ARG A 24 -1.19 -0.38 8.63
CA ARG A 24 -1.29 -0.83 10.01
C ARG A 24 -2.70 -0.69 10.55
N GLN A 25 -3.41 0.34 10.11
CA GLN A 25 -4.78 0.60 10.54
C GLN A 25 -5.81 -0.21 9.75
N GLY A 26 -5.37 -0.97 8.77
CA GLY A 26 -6.26 -1.76 7.93
C GLY A 26 -7.06 -0.92 6.93
N ARG A 27 -6.57 0.26 6.61
CA ARG A 27 -7.27 1.18 5.69
C ARG A 27 -6.93 0.95 4.24
N VAL A 28 -5.88 0.18 3.96
CA VAL A 28 -5.46 -0.11 2.59
C VAL A 28 -5.96 -1.49 2.22
N LEU A 29 -6.75 -1.56 1.15
CA LEU A 29 -7.30 -2.82 0.66
C LEU A 29 -6.59 -3.25 -0.62
N VAL A 30 -6.30 -4.54 -0.70
CA VAL A 30 -5.74 -5.16 -1.91
C VAL A 30 -6.71 -6.26 -2.31
N ASP A 31 -7.34 -6.10 -3.47
CA ASP A 31 -8.38 -7.04 -3.95
C ASP A 31 -9.49 -7.25 -2.93
N GLY A 32 -9.86 -6.18 -2.25
CA GLY A 32 -10.94 -6.23 -1.26
C GLY A 32 -10.53 -6.73 0.11
N LEU A 33 -9.26 -7.05 0.32
CA LEU A 33 -8.74 -7.53 1.59
C LEU A 33 -7.71 -6.54 2.15
N PRO A 34 -7.68 -6.35 3.47
CA PRO A 34 -6.68 -5.46 4.07
C PRO A 34 -5.27 -5.94 3.76
N ALA A 35 -4.40 -5.00 3.40
CA ALA A 35 -3.01 -5.31 3.12
C ALA A 35 -2.32 -5.84 4.38
N ALA A 36 -1.53 -6.90 4.22
CA ALA A 36 -0.84 -7.51 5.35
C ALA A 36 0.35 -6.69 5.82
N ALA A 37 1.04 -6.04 4.89
CA ALA A 37 2.22 -5.25 5.20
C ALA A 37 2.44 -4.20 4.12
N PRO A 38 3.10 -3.07 4.44
CA PRO A 38 3.37 -2.04 3.43
C PRO A 38 4.30 -2.51 2.32
N GLU A 39 5.18 -3.45 2.61
CA GLU A 39 6.07 -4.01 1.60
C GLU A 39 5.47 -5.18 0.82
N GLN A 40 4.20 -5.46 1.03
CA GLN A 40 3.51 -6.50 0.26
C GLN A 40 3.56 -6.18 -1.23
N LYS A 41 3.88 -7.18 -2.03
CA LYS A 41 3.93 -7.01 -3.49
C LYS A 41 2.55 -7.17 -4.08
N VAL A 42 2.20 -6.26 -4.96
CA VAL A 42 0.89 -6.25 -5.62
C VAL A 42 1.07 -5.95 -7.09
N GLU A 43 0.08 -6.30 -7.89
CA GLU A 43 0.11 -5.98 -9.30
C GLU A 43 -0.30 -4.52 -9.51
N PRO A 44 0.49 -3.76 -10.32
CA PRO A 44 0.17 -2.35 -10.57
C PRO A 44 -1.17 -2.12 -11.24
N HIS A 45 -1.67 -3.09 -11.92
CA HIS A 45 -2.96 -3.01 -12.61
C HIS A 45 -4.06 -3.66 -11.82
N GLY A 46 -4.07 -3.59 -10.63
CA GLY A 46 -5.07 -4.17 -9.76
C GLY A 46 -6.38 -4.60 -10.35
#